data_705263554fd6da44a344eb1ef94c6c5f
#
_entry.id   705263554fd6da44a344eb1ef94c6c5f
#
_cell.length_a   1.000
_cell.length_b   1.000
_cell.length_c   1.000
_cell.angle_alpha   90.00
_cell.angle_beta   90.00
_cell.angle_gamma   90.00
#
_symmetry.space_group_name_H-M   'P 1'
#
loop_
_entity.id
_entity.type
_entity.pdbx_description
1 polymer ?
#
loop_
_entity_poly.entity_id
_entity_poly.type
_entity_poly.pdbx_seq_one_letter_code
_entity_poly.pdbx_strand_id
1 'polypeptide(L)'
;MSAPVSYFSDDPSQGIEIGNQSAISGESRNKSSLILASYNIRYAVGRYLIASGLLRNIGYNFPVKRAEAITQNIQTVARAFSENVLLPPPDILALQEADKGTGRAGGQHVAARLAEAMDFAYVHVSAGLPRGVQPKQREWWLNFEEQVQLDDPGDMGVAILSRLQLNEITRIDLPWHDCPWRPRLAMAVTVNFGPQRLRLFNVHIDPHGPPGNQHAQTESLLEHTITGEEPTVVLGDFNTLSKQKATEMRKLMESQGFSTPFPTDVATWRGAGLRFHADWIFVRGVRVIRSGVARPLNVSDHWPVWAEIQLPNADLNSAKVTSETFATLTEEIE
;
A
#
# COMPACT_ATOMS: atom_id res chain seq x y z
N MET A 1 3.66 10.91 -28.52
CA MET A 1 3.51 10.14 -27.28
C MET A 1 4.18 8.80 -27.54
N SER A 2 5.31 8.51 -26.88
CA SER A 2 5.95 7.19 -26.94
C SER A 2 5.11 6.20 -26.12
N ALA A 3 4.90 5.01 -26.66
CA ALA A 3 4.19 3.94 -25.98
C ALA A 3 4.87 3.65 -24.61
N PRO A 4 4.11 3.30 -23.56
CA PRO A 4 4.70 2.92 -22.29
C PRO A 4 5.62 1.71 -22.51
N VAL A 5 6.84 1.81 -22.01
CA VAL A 5 7.82 0.74 -22.11
C VAL A 5 7.48 -0.31 -21.07
N SER A 6 7.28 -1.55 -21.49
CA SER A 6 7.13 -2.72 -20.60
C SER A 6 8.47 -3.00 -19.89
N TYR A 7 8.50 -3.00 -18.57
CA TYR A 7 9.73 -2.91 -17.78
C TYR A 7 10.27 -4.23 -17.23
N PHE A 8 9.50 -5.28 -17.31
CA PHE A 8 9.95 -6.61 -16.89
C PHE A 8 9.78 -7.60 -18.03
N SER A 9 10.48 -8.73 -17.93
CA SER A 9 10.24 -9.82 -18.85
C SER A 9 8.75 -10.11 -18.93
N ASP A 10 8.29 -10.64 -20.06
CA ASP A 10 6.88 -11.02 -20.27
C ASP A 10 6.31 -12.04 -19.26
N ASP A 11 7.10 -12.35 -18.21
CA ASP A 11 6.71 -13.21 -17.09
C ASP A 11 6.17 -12.37 -15.92
N PRO A 12 4.85 -12.34 -15.69
CA PRO A 12 4.22 -11.57 -14.60
C PRO A 12 4.59 -12.10 -13.21
N SER A 13 5.24 -13.26 -13.08
CA SER A 13 5.73 -13.81 -11.80
C SER A 13 7.06 -13.20 -11.37
N GLN A 14 7.79 -12.50 -12.24
CA GLN A 14 9.08 -11.92 -11.88
C GLN A 14 8.93 -10.80 -10.83
N GLY A 15 9.71 -10.93 -9.76
CA GLY A 15 9.72 -9.99 -8.65
C GLY A 15 8.63 -10.22 -7.61
N ILE A 16 7.82 -11.28 -7.72
CA ILE A 16 6.86 -11.70 -6.68
C ILE A 16 7.55 -12.72 -5.76
N GLU A 17 7.51 -12.44 -4.46
CA GLU A 17 7.98 -13.34 -3.42
C GLU A 17 6.87 -13.61 -2.42
N ILE A 18 6.70 -14.87 -2.04
CA ILE A 18 5.70 -15.33 -1.07
C ILE A 18 6.44 -16.02 0.06
N GLY A 19 6.15 -15.63 1.30
CA GLY A 19 6.81 -16.23 2.45
C GLY A 19 5.92 -16.40 3.68
N ASN A 20 6.43 -17.13 4.65
CA ASN A 20 5.82 -17.42 5.94
C ASN A 20 4.38 -17.96 5.86
N GLN A 21 4.11 -18.84 4.89
CA GLN A 21 2.77 -19.40 4.63
C GLN A 21 2.23 -20.23 5.81
N SER A 22 3.09 -20.71 6.70
CA SER A 22 2.70 -21.42 7.93
C SER A 22 1.98 -20.54 8.95
N ALA A 23 2.11 -19.22 8.84
CA ALA A 23 1.43 -18.26 9.72
C ALA A 23 -0.06 -18.04 9.36
N ILE A 24 -0.57 -18.67 8.28
CA ILE A 24 -1.98 -18.56 7.89
C ILE A 24 -2.83 -19.28 8.92
N SER A 25 -3.60 -18.51 9.70
CA SER A 25 -4.54 -19.06 10.66
C SER A 25 -5.90 -19.33 10.00
N GLY A 26 -6.46 -20.52 10.24
CA GLY A 26 -7.81 -20.87 9.77
C GLY A 26 -8.95 -20.12 10.50
N GLU A 27 -8.65 -19.20 11.41
CA GLU A 27 -9.60 -18.52 12.31
C GLU A 27 -10.54 -17.50 11.65
N SER A 28 -10.34 -17.18 10.36
CA SER A 28 -11.19 -16.23 9.63
C SER A 28 -12.66 -16.66 9.50
N ARG A 29 -13.00 -17.91 9.77
CA ARG A 29 -14.35 -18.46 9.50
C ARG A 29 -15.48 -17.85 10.33
N ASN A 30 -15.18 -17.20 11.44
CA ASN A 30 -16.18 -16.67 12.39
C ASN A 30 -16.17 -15.13 12.53
N LYS A 31 -15.34 -14.41 11.77
CA LYS A 31 -15.31 -12.94 11.83
C LYS A 31 -16.38 -12.36 10.90
N SER A 32 -17.10 -11.34 11.38
CA SER A 32 -18.06 -10.57 10.58
C SER A 32 -17.44 -9.35 9.89
N SER A 33 -16.20 -9.00 10.25
CA SER A 33 -15.47 -7.84 9.74
C SER A 33 -13.98 -8.14 9.61
N LEU A 34 -13.29 -7.36 8.76
CA LEU A 34 -11.84 -7.38 8.57
C LEU A 34 -11.24 -6.03 8.94
N ILE A 35 -10.09 -6.05 9.60
CA ILE A 35 -9.29 -4.86 9.87
C ILE A 35 -8.15 -4.81 8.86
N LEU A 36 -8.17 -3.78 8.03
CA LEU A 36 -7.14 -3.47 7.04
C LEU A 36 -6.30 -2.30 7.52
N ALA A 37 -5.00 -2.36 7.31
CA ALA A 37 -4.11 -1.23 7.55
C ALA A 37 -3.19 -1.00 6.34
N SER A 38 -2.82 0.26 6.11
CA SER A 38 -1.81 0.66 5.13
C SER A 38 -0.74 1.51 5.79
N TYR A 39 0.52 1.26 5.47
CA TYR A 39 1.64 1.95 6.07
C TYR A 39 2.83 2.07 5.10
N ASN A 40 3.16 3.28 4.68
CA ASN A 40 4.47 3.54 4.10
C ASN A 40 5.51 3.49 5.22
N ILE A 41 6.24 2.36 5.32
CA ILE A 41 7.18 2.08 6.41
C ILE A 41 8.52 2.77 6.21
N ARG A 42 8.75 3.40 5.03
CA ARG A 42 9.99 4.10 4.70
C ARG A 42 11.22 3.22 4.99
N TYR A 43 11.27 2.04 4.39
CA TYR A 43 12.34 1.03 4.58
C TYR A 43 12.77 0.85 6.06
N ALA A 44 11.87 1.14 7.00
CA ALA A 44 12.04 1.06 8.46
C ALA A 44 13.21 1.90 9.02
N VAL A 45 13.68 2.93 8.28
CA VAL A 45 14.83 3.74 8.71
C VAL A 45 14.51 4.68 9.86
N GLY A 46 13.22 4.91 10.16
CA GLY A 46 12.79 5.87 11.14
C GLY A 46 12.62 7.28 10.57
N ARG A 47 12.15 8.19 11.41
CA ARG A 47 11.84 9.57 10.99
C ARG A 47 13.08 10.43 10.76
N TYR A 48 14.16 10.17 11.46
CA TYR A 48 15.29 11.09 11.60
C TYR A 48 16.59 10.60 10.96
N LEU A 49 16.70 9.35 10.61
CA LEU A 49 17.91 8.77 10.02
C LEU A 49 17.94 8.97 8.50
N ILE A 50 17.95 10.21 8.06
CA ILE A 50 18.26 10.51 6.65
C ILE A 50 19.68 11.04 6.60
N ALA A 51 20.60 10.27 6.04
CA ALA A 51 21.85 10.79 5.54
C ALA A 51 21.59 11.47 4.18
N SER A 52 20.86 12.58 4.17
CA SER A 52 20.68 13.36 2.94
C SER A 52 21.99 14.06 2.55
N GLY A 53 22.18 14.26 1.23
CA GLY A 53 23.37 14.68 0.53
C GLY A 53 24.35 15.61 1.27
N LEU A 54 23.88 16.65 1.97
CA LEU A 54 24.75 17.59 2.67
C LEU A 54 25.47 16.96 3.86
N LEU A 55 24.79 16.19 4.71
CA LEU A 55 25.40 15.53 5.87
C LEU A 55 26.34 14.40 5.44
N ARG A 56 26.02 13.70 4.33
CA ARG A 56 26.90 12.71 3.73
C ARG A 56 28.16 13.35 3.16
N ASN A 57 28.04 14.50 2.51
CA ASN A 57 29.15 15.24 1.94
C ASN A 57 30.11 15.83 2.99
N ILE A 58 29.65 16.08 4.22
CA ILE A 58 30.48 16.50 5.35
C ILE A 58 30.99 15.31 6.21
N GLY A 59 30.87 14.08 5.69
CA GLY A 59 31.43 12.90 6.33
C GLY A 59 30.60 12.33 7.50
N TYR A 60 29.38 12.81 7.69
CA TYR A 60 28.46 12.23 8.67
C TYR A 60 27.86 10.92 8.11
N ASN A 61 28.66 9.87 8.20
CA ASN A 61 28.17 8.52 7.96
C ASN A 61 27.59 7.96 9.26
N PHE A 62 26.31 7.62 9.28
CA PHE A 62 25.68 6.82 10.33
C PHE A 62 25.66 5.30 9.99
N PRO A 63 26.76 4.64 9.63
CA PRO A 63 26.69 3.30 9.10
C PRO A 63 26.71 2.22 10.16
N VAL A 64 27.33 2.47 11.31
CA VAL A 64 27.70 1.38 12.24
C VAL A 64 26.51 0.78 13.00
N LYS A 65 25.34 1.45 13.00
CA LYS A 65 24.12 0.98 13.71
C LYS A 65 22.86 1.00 12.88
N ARG A 66 22.95 1.18 11.56
CA ARG A 66 21.74 1.28 10.71
C ARG A 66 20.91 0.00 10.75
N ALA A 67 21.52 -1.15 10.55
CA ALA A 67 20.84 -2.45 10.60
C ALA A 67 20.19 -2.71 11.96
N GLU A 68 20.85 -2.34 13.06
CA GLU A 68 20.30 -2.46 14.41
C GLU A 68 19.10 -1.52 14.61
N ALA A 69 19.20 -0.26 14.17
CA ALA A 69 18.12 0.71 14.26
C ALA A 69 16.89 0.26 13.44
N ILE A 70 17.10 -0.27 12.24
CA ILE A 70 16.04 -0.82 11.40
C ILE A 70 15.38 -2.02 12.09
N THR A 71 16.16 -2.93 12.67
CA THR A 71 15.63 -4.06 13.45
C THR A 71 14.77 -3.59 14.62
N GLN A 72 15.23 -2.59 15.39
CA GLN A 72 14.47 -2.01 16.49
C GLN A 72 13.18 -1.32 16.00
N ASN A 73 13.23 -0.63 14.87
CA ASN A 73 12.06 0.00 14.26
C ASN A 73 11.03 -1.02 13.81
N ILE A 74 11.45 -2.12 13.18
CA ILE A 74 10.58 -3.25 12.80
C ILE A 74 9.89 -3.83 14.04
N GLN A 75 10.63 -4.07 15.13
CA GLN A 75 10.06 -4.57 16.38
C GLN A 75 9.06 -3.56 17.01
N THR A 76 9.35 -2.26 16.89
CA THR A 76 8.44 -1.21 17.37
C THR A 76 7.13 -1.20 16.56
N VAL A 77 7.22 -1.35 15.24
CA VAL A 77 6.04 -1.46 14.37
C VAL A 77 5.25 -2.72 14.70
N ALA A 78 5.91 -3.88 14.80
CA ALA A 78 5.25 -5.14 15.12
C ALA A 78 4.46 -5.05 16.43
N ARG A 79 5.06 -4.48 17.49
CA ARG A 79 4.37 -4.25 18.76
C ARG A 79 3.18 -3.30 18.62
N ALA A 80 3.36 -2.17 17.94
CA ALA A 80 2.29 -1.19 17.75
C ALA A 80 1.07 -1.78 17.06
N PHE A 81 1.29 -2.69 16.11
CA PHE A 81 0.21 -3.38 15.38
C PHE A 81 -0.38 -4.59 16.13
N SER A 82 0.31 -5.11 17.15
CA SER A 82 -0.17 -6.26 17.93
C SER A 82 -0.87 -5.87 19.23
N GLU A 83 -0.49 -4.76 19.87
CA GLU A 83 -0.91 -4.40 21.23
C GLU A 83 -2.28 -3.68 21.33
N ASN A 84 -2.96 -3.40 20.21
CA ASN A 84 -4.26 -2.71 20.18
C ASN A 84 -4.28 -1.34 20.92
N VAL A 85 -3.16 -0.62 20.88
CA VAL A 85 -3.03 0.68 21.56
C VAL A 85 -3.25 1.84 20.59
N LEU A 86 -2.61 1.80 19.42
CA LEU A 86 -2.71 2.85 18.40
C LEU A 86 -3.76 2.56 17.34
N LEU A 87 -3.97 1.30 17.06
CA LEU A 87 -4.97 0.78 16.11
C LEU A 87 -5.35 -0.63 16.53
N PRO A 88 -6.54 -1.13 16.14
CA PRO A 88 -6.85 -2.52 16.35
C PRO A 88 -5.91 -3.41 15.52
N PRO A 89 -5.49 -4.60 16.05
CA PRO A 89 -4.61 -5.50 15.32
C PRO A 89 -5.18 -5.83 13.94
N PRO A 90 -4.45 -5.54 12.84
CA PRO A 90 -4.95 -5.78 11.49
C PRO A 90 -5.00 -7.28 11.16
N ASP A 91 -5.94 -7.64 10.30
CA ASP A 91 -5.96 -8.94 9.63
C ASP A 91 -5.07 -8.91 8.38
N ILE A 92 -4.98 -7.73 7.75
CA ILE A 92 -4.18 -7.47 6.55
C ILE A 92 -3.47 -6.12 6.69
N LEU A 93 -2.16 -6.12 6.45
CA LEU A 93 -1.31 -4.93 6.47
C LEU A 93 -0.62 -4.75 5.11
N ALA A 94 -0.94 -3.65 4.44
CA ALA A 94 -0.26 -3.25 3.21
C ALA A 94 0.91 -2.30 3.53
N LEU A 95 2.06 -2.58 2.95
CA LEU A 95 3.29 -1.80 3.14
C LEU A 95 3.74 -1.18 1.82
N GLN A 96 4.20 0.05 1.88
CA GLN A 96 4.92 0.72 0.81
C GLN A 96 6.35 1.03 1.30
N GLU A 97 7.29 1.19 0.37
CA GLU A 97 8.72 1.27 0.67
C GLU A 97 9.23 0.10 1.53
N ALA A 98 8.69 -1.08 1.27
CA ALA A 98 9.09 -2.32 1.93
C ALA A 98 10.32 -2.91 1.26
N ASP A 99 11.46 -2.27 1.47
CA ASP A 99 12.72 -2.65 0.82
C ASP A 99 13.16 -4.07 1.16
N LYS A 100 13.82 -4.70 0.19
CA LYS A 100 14.39 -6.04 0.30
C LYS A 100 15.90 -5.99 0.01
N GLY A 101 16.71 -6.10 1.04
CA GLY A 101 18.17 -6.21 0.91
C GLY A 101 18.90 -4.95 0.48
N THR A 102 18.25 -3.78 0.44
CA THR A 102 18.89 -2.53 0.03
C THR A 102 19.85 -2.01 1.10
N GLY A 103 20.89 -1.29 0.67
CA GLY A 103 21.82 -0.63 1.58
C GLY A 103 21.12 0.37 2.50
N ARG A 104 20.10 1.10 2.01
CA ARG A 104 19.33 2.04 2.82
C ARG A 104 18.47 1.34 3.89
N ALA A 105 18.02 0.10 3.63
CA ALA A 105 17.37 -0.77 4.62
C ALA A 105 18.37 -1.58 5.46
N GLY A 106 19.67 -1.24 5.44
CA GLY A 106 20.71 -1.97 6.19
C GLY A 106 20.83 -3.44 5.79
N GLY A 107 20.53 -3.79 4.55
CA GLY A 107 20.53 -5.16 4.03
C GLY A 107 19.34 -6.01 4.51
N GLN A 108 18.36 -5.42 5.21
CA GLN A 108 17.20 -6.16 5.72
C GLN A 108 16.13 -6.35 4.65
N HIS A 109 15.40 -7.44 4.77
CA HIS A 109 14.13 -7.64 4.07
C HIS A 109 12.99 -7.19 4.98
N VAL A 110 12.56 -5.93 4.83
CA VAL A 110 11.65 -5.27 5.77
C VAL A 110 10.31 -6.02 5.92
N ALA A 111 9.69 -6.41 4.81
CA ALA A 111 8.41 -7.13 4.85
C ALA A 111 8.53 -8.50 5.52
N ALA A 112 9.54 -9.30 5.16
CA ALA A 112 9.74 -10.63 5.74
C ALA A 112 10.01 -10.55 7.27
N ARG A 113 10.84 -9.60 7.70
CA ARG A 113 11.14 -9.41 9.12
C ARG A 113 9.94 -8.94 9.94
N LEU A 114 9.12 -8.06 9.35
CA LEU A 114 7.90 -7.63 10.01
C LEU A 114 6.87 -8.75 10.06
N ALA A 115 6.72 -9.52 8.98
CA ALA A 115 5.84 -10.69 8.91
C ALA A 115 6.23 -11.75 9.95
N GLU A 116 7.53 -12.05 10.09
CA GLU A 116 8.06 -12.94 11.13
C GLU A 116 7.70 -12.44 12.54
N ALA A 117 7.93 -11.13 12.80
CA ALA A 117 7.67 -10.53 14.11
C ALA A 117 6.17 -10.46 14.47
N MET A 118 5.26 -10.46 13.49
CA MET A 118 3.81 -10.40 13.66
C MET A 118 3.12 -11.77 13.50
N ASP A 119 3.86 -12.81 13.14
CA ASP A 119 3.33 -14.12 12.76
C ASP A 119 2.29 -14.01 11.61
N PHE A 120 2.70 -13.37 10.51
CA PHE A 120 1.90 -13.19 9.31
C PHE A 120 2.57 -13.88 8.11
N ALA A 121 1.76 -14.39 7.19
CA ALA A 121 2.21 -14.65 5.83
C ALA A 121 2.45 -13.34 5.09
N TYR A 122 3.30 -13.34 4.06
CA TYR A 122 3.51 -12.15 3.26
C TYR A 122 3.65 -12.44 1.77
N VAL A 123 3.31 -11.44 0.98
CA VAL A 123 3.69 -11.30 -0.42
C VAL A 123 4.45 -9.99 -0.57
N HIS A 124 5.59 -10.03 -1.23
CA HIS A 124 6.38 -8.86 -1.60
C HIS A 124 6.51 -8.79 -3.11
N VAL A 125 6.38 -7.58 -3.68
CA VAL A 125 6.59 -7.33 -5.11
C VAL A 125 7.66 -6.25 -5.26
N SER A 126 8.75 -6.63 -5.93
CA SER A 126 9.91 -5.76 -6.14
C SER A 126 9.68 -4.76 -7.28
N ALA A 127 10.07 -3.51 -7.05
CA ALA A 127 10.09 -2.44 -8.04
C ALA A 127 11.49 -2.27 -8.65
N GLY A 128 12.03 -3.35 -9.22
CA GLY A 128 13.35 -3.34 -9.85
C GLY A 128 13.48 -2.31 -10.98
N LEU A 129 14.71 -1.96 -11.34
CA LEU A 129 14.95 -1.10 -12.50
C LEU A 129 14.67 -1.87 -13.80
N PRO A 130 14.09 -1.20 -14.81
CA PRO A 130 13.95 -1.75 -16.15
C PRO A 130 15.32 -2.11 -16.73
N ARG A 131 15.41 -3.21 -17.46
CA ARG A 131 16.67 -3.56 -18.13
C ARG A 131 17.10 -2.49 -19.11
N GLY A 132 18.35 -2.04 -19.02
CA GLY A 132 18.93 -1.06 -19.93
C GLY A 132 18.53 0.38 -19.70
N VAL A 133 17.75 0.67 -18.67
CA VAL A 133 17.38 2.04 -18.29
C VAL A 133 18.22 2.46 -17.09
N GLN A 134 18.85 3.62 -17.22
CA GLN A 134 19.51 4.26 -16.09
C GLN A 134 18.60 5.39 -15.57
N PRO A 135 18.26 5.41 -14.27
CA PRO A 135 17.53 6.53 -13.71
C PRO A 135 18.35 7.79 -13.84
N LYS A 136 17.71 8.89 -14.21
CA LYS A 136 18.36 10.21 -14.21
C LYS A 136 18.80 10.54 -12.80
N GLN A 137 20.05 10.93 -12.64
CA GLN A 137 20.52 11.47 -11.36
C GLN A 137 19.75 12.75 -11.04
N ARG A 138 19.24 12.81 -9.82
CA ARG A 138 18.52 13.99 -9.35
C ARG A 138 19.51 15.06 -8.91
N GLU A 139 19.47 16.23 -9.56
CA GLU A 139 20.32 17.39 -9.25
C GLU A 139 19.85 18.22 -8.04
N TRP A 140 19.16 17.61 -7.08
CA TRP A 140 18.65 18.33 -5.93
C TRP A 140 19.54 18.12 -4.70
N TRP A 141 20.00 19.21 -4.13
CA TRP A 141 20.82 19.24 -2.91
C TRP A 141 20.04 18.94 -1.62
N LEU A 142 18.70 18.99 -1.65
CA LEU A 142 17.78 18.60 -0.57
C LEU A 142 17.08 17.28 -0.92
N ASN A 143 17.77 16.16 -0.78
CA ASN A 143 17.14 14.85 -0.87
C ASN A 143 16.70 14.42 0.52
N PHE A 144 15.40 14.44 0.76
CA PHE A 144 14.80 13.91 2.00
C PHE A 144 14.64 12.38 1.98
N GLU A 145 14.87 11.75 0.82
CA GLU A 145 14.75 10.33 0.59
C GLU A 145 16.06 9.78 0.04
N GLU A 146 16.56 8.70 0.61
CA GLU A 146 17.74 8.01 0.08
C GLU A 146 17.35 7.20 -1.16
N GLN A 147 18.04 7.44 -2.26
CA GLN A 147 17.88 6.65 -3.47
C GLN A 147 18.51 5.25 -3.30
N VAL A 148 17.85 4.24 -3.86
CA VAL A 148 18.50 2.95 -4.07
C VAL A 148 19.49 3.12 -5.21
N GLN A 149 20.77 2.90 -4.93
CA GLN A 149 21.84 3.03 -5.92
C GLN A 149 21.69 2.01 -7.05
N LEU A 150 22.29 2.28 -8.21
CA LEU A 150 22.21 1.36 -9.37
C LEU A 150 22.89 0.03 -9.12
N ASP A 151 23.95 0.03 -8.35
CA ASP A 151 24.74 -1.13 -7.94
C ASP A 151 24.24 -1.76 -6.62
N ASP A 152 23.17 -1.23 -6.03
CA ASP A 152 22.57 -1.81 -4.83
C ASP A 152 21.98 -3.19 -5.17
N PRO A 153 22.37 -4.25 -4.46
CA PRO A 153 21.89 -5.62 -4.74
C PRO A 153 20.43 -5.82 -4.38
N GLY A 154 19.84 -4.89 -3.61
CA GLY A 154 18.47 -4.98 -3.15
C GLY A 154 17.46 -4.26 -4.03
N ASP A 155 16.20 -4.45 -3.71
CA ASP A 155 15.05 -3.83 -4.36
C ASP A 155 14.16 -3.08 -3.38
N MET A 156 13.56 -1.99 -3.84
CA MET A 156 12.41 -1.40 -3.19
C MET A 156 11.14 -2.12 -3.66
N GLY A 157 10.06 -2.04 -2.89
CA GLY A 157 8.82 -2.70 -3.28
C GLY A 157 7.63 -2.34 -2.40
N VAL A 158 6.52 -2.99 -2.73
CA VAL A 158 5.32 -3.03 -1.90
C VAL A 158 5.09 -4.43 -1.36
N ALA A 159 4.45 -4.55 -0.20
CA ALA A 159 4.15 -5.86 0.37
C ALA A 159 2.75 -5.88 0.99
N ILE A 160 2.15 -7.06 1.06
CA ILE A 160 0.97 -7.33 1.86
C ILE A 160 1.31 -8.44 2.84
N LEU A 161 1.11 -8.15 4.13
CA LEU A 161 1.19 -9.11 5.20
C LEU A 161 -0.23 -9.50 5.62
N SER A 162 -0.49 -10.78 5.89
CA SER A 162 -1.84 -11.26 6.15
C SER A 162 -1.86 -12.48 7.05
N ARG A 163 -2.89 -12.57 7.91
CA ARG A 163 -3.29 -13.79 8.61
C ARG A 163 -4.14 -14.70 7.75
N LEU A 164 -4.65 -14.18 6.63
CA LEU A 164 -5.52 -14.88 5.70
C LEU A 164 -4.73 -15.33 4.46
N GLN A 165 -5.22 -16.37 3.80
CA GLN A 165 -4.67 -16.82 2.53
C GLN A 165 -4.80 -15.72 1.48
N LEU A 166 -3.68 -15.35 0.86
CA LEU A 166 -3.62 -14.45 -0.29
C LEU A 166 -3.61 -15.29 -1.57
N ASN A 167 -4.52 -14.97 -2.48
CA ASN A 167 -4.71 -15.68 -3.75
C ASN A 167 -4.61 -14.70 -4.92
N GLU A 168 -4.48 -15.21 -6.13
CA GLU A 168 -4.51 -14.43 -7.39
C GLU A 168 -3.61 -13.20 -7.33
N ILE A 169 -2.37 -13.41 -6.90
CA ILE A 169 -1.38 -12.35 -6.75
C ILE A 169 -1.00 -11.83 -8.12
N THR A 170 -1.17 -10.53 -8.33
CA THR A 170 -0.85 -9.86 -9.59
C THR A 170 0.02 -8.64 -9.33
N ARG A 171 1.12 -8.54 -10.06
CA ARG A 171 1.92 -7.33 -10.17
C ARG A 171 1.28 -6.39 -11.17
N ILE A 172 1.23 -5.09 -10.87
CA ILE A 172 0.74 -4.03 -11.74
C ILE A 172 1.83 -2.98 -11.87
N ASP A 173 2.44 -2.90 -13.06
CA ASP A 173 3.42 -1.88 -13.35
C ASP A 173 2.70 -0.58 -13.71
N LEU A 174 3.04 0.50 -13.00
CA LEU A 174 2.45 1.81 -13.22
C LEU A 174 3.24 2.59 -14.29
N PRO A 175 2.61 3.48 -15.07
CA PRO A 175 3.28 4.34 -16.02
C PRO A 175 4.49 5.06 -15.39
N TRP A 176 5.65 4.95 -16.03
CA TRP A 176 6.87 5.58 -15.56
C TRP A 176 7.41 6.54 -16.62
N HIS A 177 7.68 7.76 -16.19
CA HIS A 177 8.17 8.81 -17.06
C HIS A 177 9.57 9.21 -16.60
N ASP A 178 10.60 8.64 -17.22
CA ASP A 178 11.99 9.14 -17.16
C ASP A 178 12.36 9.81 -15.81
N CYS A 179 11.80 9.30 -14.73
CA CYS A 179 11.96 9.79 -13.38
C CYS A 179 13.29 9.27 -12.82
N PRO A 180 14.02 10.05 -11.99
CA PRO A 180 15.26 9.58 -11.37
C PRO A 180 15.05 8.44 -10.36
N TRP A 181 13.81 8.11 -10.08
CA TRP A 181 13.42 7.06 -9.14
C TRP A 181 13.11 5.75 -9.86
N ARG A 182 13.24 4.64 -9.14
CA ARG A 182 12.74 3.35 -9.65
C ARG A 182 11.25 3.44 -9.93
N PRO A 183 10.74 2.69 -10.92
CA PRO A 183 9.31 2.67 -11.24
C PRO A 183 8.47 2.38 -10.01
N ARG A 184 7.35 3.03 -9.89
CA ARG A 184 6.34 2.70 -8.89
C ARG A 184 5.45 1.59 -9.43
N LEU A 185 4.84 0.84 -8.53
CA LEU A 185 4.00 -0.29 -8.86
C LEU A 185 2.83 -0.42 -7.88
N ALA A 186 1.86 -1.23 -8.27
CA ALA A 186 0.85 -1.75 -7.38
C ALA A 186 0.88 -3.28 -7.36
N MET A 187 0.23 -3.85 -6.37
CA MET A 187 -0.01 -5.27 -6.24
C MET A 187 -1.48 -5.51 -5.98
N ALA A 188 -2.08 -6.44 -6.71
CA ALA A 188 -3.42 -6.93 -6.44
C ALA A 188 -3.36 -8.33 -5.84
N VAL A 189 -4.24 -8.59 -4.87
CA VAL A 189 -4.47 -9.92 -4.31
C VAL A 189 -5.96 -10.15 -4.10
N THR A 190 -6.37 -11.40 -4.03
CA THR A 190 -7.72 -11.80 -3.62
C THR A 190 -7.65 -12.49 -2.27
N VAL A 191 -8.54 -12.10 -1.37
CA VAL A 191 -8.70 -12.71 -0.05
C VAL A 191 -10.08 -13.35 0.05
N ASN A 192 -10.13 -14.60 0.45
CA ASN A 192 -11.38 -15.28 0.76
C ASN A 192 -11.77 -14.98 2.22
N PHE A 193 -12.97 -14.47 2.41
CA PHE A 193 -13.53 -14.16 3.71
C PHE A 193 -14.92 -14.81 3.85
N GLY A 194 -14.96 -15.97 4.47
CA GLY A 194 -16.14 -16.86 4.42
C GLY A 194 -16.45 -17.26 2.97
N PRO A 195 -17.71 -17.14 2.52
CA PRO A 195 -18.10 -17.42 1.14
C PRO A 195 -17.77 -16.28 0.16
N GLN A 196 -17.32 -15.15 0.65
CA GLN A 196 -17.10 -13.95 -0.14
C GLN A 196 -15.64 -13.78 -0.53
N ARG A 197 -15.42 -13.07 -1.63
CA ARG A 197 -14.11 -12.68 -2.13
C ARG A 197 -13.96 -11.19 -1.97
N LEU A 198 -12.79 -10.76 -1.54
CA LEU A 198 -12.37 -9.36 -1.48
C LEU A 198 -11.16 -9.16 -2.37
N ARG A 199 -11.27 -8.28 -3.35
CA ARG A 199 -10.13 -7.84 -4.13
C ARG A 199 -9.43 -6.68 -3.44
N LEU A 200 -8.12 -6.79 -3.26
CA LEU A 200 -7.34 -5.80 -2.53
C LEU A 200 -6.13 -5.36 -3.37
N PHE A 201 -5.96 -4.03 -3.48
CA PHE A 201 -4.87 -3.40 -4.21
C PHE A 201 -4.01 -2.59 -3.25
N ASN A 202 -2.72 -2.89 -3.20
CA ASN A 202 -1.71 -2.09 -2.52
C ASN A 202 -0.93 -1.27 -3.54
N VAL A 203 -0.92 0.05 -3.39
CA VAL A 203 -0.32 0.96 -4.37
C VAL A 203 0.70 1.90 -3.74
N HIS A 204 1.74 2.25 -4.50
CA HIS A 204 2.64 3.35 -4.19
C HIS A 204 2.79 4.24 -5.43
N ILE A 205 2.15 5.40 -5.43
CA ILE A 205 2.15 6.37 -6.52
C ILE A 205 3.40 7.25 -6.47
N ASP A 206 3.92 7.67 -7.62
CA ASP A 206 5.11 8.51 -7.72
C ASP A 206 4.79 9.99 -7.38
N PRO A 207 5.45 10.59 -6.37
CA PRO A 207 5.30 12.01 -6.06
C PRO A 207 6.05 12.94 -7.02
N HIS A 208 7.03 12.41 -7.77
CA HIS A 208 8.09 13.19 -8.43
C HIS A 208 7.95 13.27 -9.95
N GLY A 209 6.98 12.57 -10.54
CA GLY A 209 6.72 12.60 -11.97
C GLY A 209 6.24 13.97 -12.47
N PRO A 210 6.17 14.17 -13.79
CA PRO A 210 5.64 15.39 -14.38
C PRO A 210 4.18 15.63 -13.97
N PRO A 211 3.64 16.85 -14.15
CA PRO A 211 2.23 17.12 -13.92
C PRO A 211 1.34 16.10 -14.63
N GLY A 212 0.33 15.57 -13.93
CA GLY A 212 -0.56 14.52 -14.45
C GLY A 212 -0.07 13.08 -14.26
N ASN A 213 1.19 12.85 -13.91
CA ASN A 213 1.72 11.50 -13.73
C ASN A 213 0.97 10.70 -12.65
N GLN A 214 0.67 11.31 -11.50
CA GLN A 214 -0.09 10.65 -10.44
C GLN A 214 -1.49 10.26 -10.91
N HIS A 215 -2.12 11.09 -11.74
CA HIS A 215 -3.43 10.80 -12.33
C HIS A 215 -3.33 9.62 -13.30
N ALA A 216 -2.37 9.64 -14.22
CA ALA A 216 -2.15 8.55 -15.18
C ALA A 216 -1.83 7.22 -14.49
N GLN A 217 -1.03 7.22 -13.43
CA GLN A 217 -0.75 6.03 -12.63
C GLN A 217 -2.00 5.50 -11.94
N THR A 218 -2.84 6.39 -11.41
CA THR A 218 -4.10 6.00 -10.76
C THR A 218 -5.12 5.49 -11.78
N GLU A 219 -5.23 6.10 -12.96
CA GLU A 219 -6.09 5.61 -14.05
C GLU A 219 -5.66 4.21 -14.50
N SER A 220 -4.35 3.99 -14.69
CA SER A 220 -3.82 2.66 -15.03
C SER A 220 -4.13 1.62 -13.95
N LEU A 221 -4.02 1.98 -12.66
CA LEU A 221 -4.43 1.11 -11.56
C LEU A 221 -5.94 0.79 -11.65
N LEU A 222 -6.77 1.79 -11.91
CA LEU A 222 -8.23 1.67 -11.95
C LEU A 222 -8.69 0.72 -13.06
N GLU A 223 -8.00 0.64 -14.20
CA GLU A 223 -8.27 -0.33 -15.26
C GLU A 223 -8.28 -1.78 -14.74
N HIS A 224 -7.45 -2.09 -13.76
CA HIS A 224 -7.40 -3.40 -13.11
C HIS A 224 -8.52 -3.63 -12.08
N THR A 225 -9.25 -2.59 -11.70
CA THR A 225 -10.36 -2.68 -10.73
C THR A 225 -11.73 -2.87 -11.38
N ILE A 226 -11.82 -2.75 -12.71
CA ILE A 226 -13.09 -2.76 -13.46
C ILE A 226 -13.64 -4.19 -13.62
N THR A 227 -12.82 -5.22 -13.45
CA THR A 227 -13.18 -6.61 -13.70
C THR A 227 -14.02 -7.19 -12.55
N GLY A 228 -15.35 -7.00 -12.59
CA GLY A 228 -16.30 -7.73 -11.75
C GLY A 228 -17.03 -6.86 -10.71
N GLU A 229 -18.10 -7.43 -10.14
CA GLU A 229 -18.89 -6.87 -9.04
C GLU A 229 -18.28 -7.17 -7.65
N GLU A 230 -17.06 -7.72 -7.62
CA GLU A 230 -16.41 -8.12 -6.38
C GLU A 230 -16.12 -6.91 -5.48
N PRO A 231 -16.40 -7.03 -4.18
CA PRO A 231 -15.96 -6.06 -3.20
C PRO A 231 -14.47 -5.75 -3.37
N THR A 232 -14.14 -4.46 -3.47
CA THR A 232 -12.78 -4.03 -3.82
C THR A 232 -12.28 -2.98 -2.84
N VAL A 233 -11.04 -3.12 -2.39
CA VAL A 233 -10.33 -2.13 -1.60
C VAL A 233 -9.05 -1.73 -2.32
N VAL A 234 -8.82 -0.43 -2.46
CA VAL A 234 -7.56 0.15 -2.94
C VAL A 234 -6.95 0.93 -1.78
N LEU A 235 -5.76 0.56 -1.37
CA LEU A 235 -5.09 1.22 -0.26
C LEU A 235 -3.60 1.42 -0.56
N GLY A 236 -2.99 2.40 0.08
CA GLY A 236 -1.58 2.68 -0.14
C GLY A 236 -1.22 4.15 -0.02
N ASP A 237 0.00 4.44 -0.44
CA ASP A 237 0.54 5.79 -0.53
C ASP A 237 0.31 6.37 -1.93
N PHE A 238 -0.63 7.30 -2.02
CA PHE A 238 -0.96 8.03 -3.24
C PHE A 238 -0.13 9.31 -3.40
N ASN A 239 0.71 9.64 -2.42
CA ASN A 239 1.58 10.81 -2.43
C ASN A 239 0.85 12.12 -2.76
N THR A 240 -0.36 12.31 -2.25
CA THR A 240 -1.18 13.52 -2.45
C THR A 240 -0.71 14.65 -1.54
N LEU A 241 0.51 15.14 -1.80
CA LEU A 241 1.25 16.10 -0.96
C LEU A 241 0.75 17.54 -1.12
N SER A 242 -0.55 17.75 -1.32
CA SER A 242 -1.24 19.03 -1.25
C SER A 242 -2.76 18.80 -1.12
N LYS A 243 -3.48 19.79 -0.57
CA LYS A 243 -4.95 19.75 -0.48
C LYS A 243 -5.62 19.61 -1.85
N GLN A 244 -5.07 20.26 -2.87
CA GLN A 244 -5.58 20.16 -4.23
C GLN A 244 -5.45 18.73 -4.76
N LYS A 245 -4.24 18.13 -4.71
CA LYS A 245 -3.99 16.76 -5.15
C LYS A 245 -4.86 15.74 -4.39
N ALA A 246 -5.02 15.91 -3.07
CA ALA A 246 -5.89 15.06 -2.27
C ALA A 246 -7.35 15.14 -2.71
N THR A 247 -7.83 16.35 -3.05
CA THR A 247 -9.20 16.56 -3.54
C THR A 247 -9.40 15.98 -4.94
N GLU A 248 -8.45 16.16 -5.84
CA GLU A 248 -8.48 15.62 -7.20
C GLU A 248 -8.44 14.08 -7.19
N MET A 249 -7.55 13.50 -6.40
CA MET A 249 -7.45 12.04 -6.23
C MET A 249 -8.76 11.45 -5.71
N ARG A 250 -9.32 12.05 -4.66
CA ARG A 250 -10.59 11.62 -4.12
C ARG A 250 -11.70 11.65 -5.16
N LYS A 251 -11.83 12.74 -5.94
CA LYS A 251 -12.82 12.86 -7.02
C LYS A 251 -12.64 11.80 -8.10
N LEU A 252 -11.38 11.52 -8.48
CA LEU A 252 -11.07 10.47 -9.45
C LEU A 252 -11.56 9.11 -8.96
N MET A 253 -11.24 8.73 -7.73
CA MET A 253 -11.66 7.47 -7.14
C MET A 253 -13.19 7.40 -6.96
N GLU A 254 -13.83 8.47 -6.52
CA GLU A 254 -15.29 8.57 -6.39
C GLU A 254 -15.99 8.43 -7.75
N SER A 255 -15.43 8.96 -8.84
CA SER A 255 -15.97 8.79 -10.19
C SER A 255 -16.00 7.33 -10.66
N GLN A 256 -15.20 6.47 -10.05
CA GLN A 256 -15.14 5.02 -10.31
C GLN A 256 -15.91 4.20 -9.24
N GLY A 257 -16.78 4.85 -8.49
CA GLY A 257 -17.66 4.21 -7.49
C GLY A 257 -16.97 3.86 -6.18
N PHE A 258 -15.75 4.32 -5.95
CA PHE A 258 -15.09 4.16 -4.65
C PHE A 258 -15.55 5.23 -3.67
N SER A 259 -15.52 4.89 -2.38
CA SER A 259 -15.67 5.84 -1.27
C SER A 259 -14.49 5.71 -0.31
N THR A 260 -14.28 6.71 0.54
CA THR A 260 -13.24 6.69 1.57
C THR A 260 -13.77 7.24 2.88
N PRO A 261 -13.40 6.67 4.03
CA PRO A 261 -13.77 7.22 5.33
C PRO A 261 -12.92 8.43 5.75
N PHE A 262 -11.87 8.78 4.97
CA PHE A 262 -10.94 9.84 5.34
C PHE A 262 -11.30 11.17 4.68
N PRO A 263 -11.48 12.25 5.46
CA PRO A 263 -11.50 13.62 4.91
C PRO A 263 -10.15 14.00 4.30
N THR A 264 -10.15 14.88 3.30
CA THR A 264 -8.92 15.29 2.57
C THR A 264 -7.94 16.15 3.39
N ASP A 265 -8.32 16.59 4.58
CA ASP A 265 -7.51 17.40 5.50
C ASP A 265 -6.87 16.60 6.65
N VAL A 266 -7.13 15.29 6.71
CA VAL A 266 -6.50 14.40 7.70
C VAL A 266 -5.05 14.13 7.30
N ALA A 267 -4.10 14.63 8.08
CA ALA A 267 -2.70 14.37 7.79
C ALA A 267 -2.31 12.92 8.08
N THR A 268 -1.68 12.26 7.10
CA THR A 268 -1.10 10.93 7.23
C THR A 268 0.41 10.95 7.02
N TRP A 269 0.94 12.03 6.44
CA TRP A 269 2.37 12.29 6.23
C TRP A 269 2.81 13.60 6.91
N ARG A 270 4.08 13.65 7.31
CA ARG A 270 4.72 14.83 7.91
C ARG A 270 6.19 14.94 7.53
N GLY A 271 6.61 16.11 7.13
CA GLY A 271 8.02 16.39 6.81
C GLY A 271 8.28 17.90 6.78
N ALA A 272 9.48 18.33 7.21
CA ALA A 272 9.89 19.73 7.21
C ALA A 272 8.87 20.72 7.80
N GLY A 273 8.15 20.32 8.84
CA GLY A 273 7.09 21.15 9.46
C GLY A 273 5.73 21.09 8.74
N LEU A 274 5.65 20.48 7.58
CA LEU A 274 4.42 20.32 6.80
C LEU A 274 3.70 19.01 7.16
N ARG A 275 2.40 18.98 6.89
CA ARG A 275 1.54 17.80 7.07
C ARG A 275 0.57 17.69 5.91
N PHE A 276 0.48 16.50 5.31
CA PHE A 276 -0.38 16.23 4.16
C PHE A 276 -1.14 14.91 4.32
N HIS A 277 -2.19 14.77 3.54
CA HIS A 277 -2.92 13.52 3.39
C HIS A 277 -2.31 12.76 2.20
N ALA A 278 -1.41 11.82 2.45
CA ALA A 278 -0.73 11.03 1.43
C ALA A 278 -1.30 9.62 1.27
N ASP A 279 -1.70 9.01 2.38
CA ASP A 279 -2.10 7.61 2.48
C ASP A 279 -3.62 7.45 2.52
N TRP A 280 -4.16 6.53 1.72
CA TRP A 280 -5.59 6.36 1.54
C TRP A 280 -6.04 4.92 1.70
N ILE A 281 -7.32 4.75 2.07
CA ILE A 281 -8.10 3.52 1.90
C ILE A 281 -9.38 3.90 1.16
N PHE A 282 -9.52 3.42 -0.06
CA PHE A 282 -10.72 3.54 -0.88
C PHE A 282 -11.43 2.19 -0.95
N VAL A 283 -12.75 2.20 -0.84
CA VAL A 283 -13.57 1.00 -0.80
C VAL A 283 -14.72 1.07 -1.79
N ARG A 284 -15.06 -0.08 -2.39
CA ARG A 284 -16.22 -0.26 -3.24
C ARG A 284 -16.86 -1.61 -2.93
N GLY A 285 -18.19 -1.65 -2.77
CA GLY A 285 -18.91 -2.86 -2.45
C GLY A 285 -18.70 -3.41 -1.04
N VAL A 286 -18.16 -2.59 -0.11
CA VAL A 286 -18.04 -2.93 1.32
C VAL A 286 -18.51 -1.77 2.19
N ARG A 287 -18.88 -2.07 3.41
CA ARG A 287 -19.22 -1.06 4.42
C ARG A 287 -18.04 -0.84 5.36
N VAL A 288 -17.63 0.41 5.54
CA VAL A 288 -16.67 0.80 6.58
C VAL A 288 -17.42 0.96 7.91
N ILE A 289 -16.97 0.25 8.95
CA ILE A 289 -17.53 0.30 10.31
C ILE A 289 -16.87 1.43 11.09
N ARG A 290 -15.54 1.45 11.08
CA ARG A 290 -14.71 2.48 11.73
C ARG A 290 -13.36 2.57 11.03
N SER A 291 -12.69 3.71 11.22
CA SER A 291 -11.38 3.95 10.62
C SER A 291 -10.59 4.94 11.47
N GLY A 292 -9.31 5.06 11.19
CA GLY A 292 -8.45 6.00 11.90
C GLY A 292 -7.04 6.09 11.35
N VAL A 293 -6.28 7.01 11.93
CA VAL A 293 -4.83 7.19 11.70
C VAL A 293 -4.10 6.87 12.99
N ALA A 294 -3.17 5.93 12.96
CA ALA A 294 -2.43 5.47 14.12
C ALA A 294 -1.34 6.47 14.52
N ARG A 295 -1.64 7.34 15.47
CA ARG A 295 -0.72 8.36 15.99
C ARG A 295 -0.53 8.20 17.50
N PRO A 296 0.69 8.43 18.00
CA PRO A 296 1.95 8.73 17.33
C PRO A 296 2.79 7.46 17.09
N LEU A 297 2.94 7.04 15.84
CA LEU A 297 3.97 6.06 15.50
C LEU A 297 5.14 6.78 14.79
N ASN A 298 6.36 6.69 15.35
CA ASN A 298 7.50 7.51 14.95
C ASN A 298 8.57 6.73 14.15
N VAL A 299 8.18 5.64 13.52
CA VAL A 299 9.09 4.78 12.73
C VAL A 299 9.17 5.20 11.27
N SER A 300 8.28 6.08 10.82
CA SER A 300 8.26 6.67 9.48
C SER A 300 7.86 8.13 9.55
N ASP A 301 8.01 8.87 8.48
CA ASP A 301 7.37 10.17 8.28
C ASP A 301 5.89 10.05 7.92
N HIS A 302 5.41 8.84 7.60
CA HIS A 302 4.00 8.50 7.49
C HIS A 302 3.42 8.00 8.83
N TRP A 303 2.09 8.08 8.95
CA TRP A 303 1.32 7.39 9.99
C TRP A 303 0.43 6.34 9.34
N PRO A 304 0.34 5.12 9.92
CA PRO A 304 -0.55 4.10 9.39
C PRO A 304 -2.00 4.58 9.34
N VAL A 305 -2.69 4.30 8.25
CA VAL A 305 -4.14 4.42 8.14
C VAL A 305 -4.77 3.04 8.25
N TRP A 306 -5.95 2.96 8.87
CA TRP A 306 -6.64 1.68 9.04
C TRP A 306 -8.15 1.85 8.90
N ALA A 307 -8.82 0.76 8.52
CA ALA A 307 -10.26 0.67 8.46
C ALA A 307 -10.73 -0.74 8.84
N GLU A 308 -11.80 -0.80 9.60
CA GLU A 308 -12.57 -2.01 9.79
C GLU A 308 -13.70 -2.03 8.77
N ILE A 309 -13.72 -3.07 7.94
CA ILE A 309 -14.69 -3.24 6.86
C ILE A 309 -15.57 -4.46 7.11
N GLN A 310 -16.80 -4.39 6.63
CA GLN A 310 -17.74 -5.50 6.57
C GLN A 310 -18.15 -5.72 5.11
N LEU A 311 -18.06 -6.96 4.65
CA LEU A 311 -18.57 -7.34 3.36
C LEU A 311 -20.09 -7.46 3.40
N PRO A 312 -20.82 -7.17 2.31
CA PRO A 312 -22.27 -7.34 2.26
C PRO A 312 -22.62 -8.81 2.46
N ASN A 313 -23.60 -9.12 3.30
CA ASN A 313 -24.08 -10.49 3.48
C ASN A 313 -24.77 -10.94 2.19
N ALA A 314 -24.32 -12.05 1.61
CA ALA A 314 -24.94 -12.64 0.42
C ALA A 314 -26.43 -12.95 0.62
N ASP A 315 -26.83 -13.29 1.85
CA ASP A 315 -28.21 -13.64 2.18
C ASP A 315 -29.20 -12.45 2.21
N LEU A 316 -28.69 -11.22 2.44
CA LEU A 316 -29.56 -10.02 2.45
C LEU A 316 -29.85 -9.50 1.03
N ASN A 317 -28.98 -9.76 0.07
CA ASN A 317 -29.22 -9.38 -1.33
C ASN A 317 -30.22 -10.31 -2.02
N SER A 318 -30.27 -11.59 -1.68
CA SER A 318 -31.28 -12.52 -2.18
C SER A 318 -32.69 -12.20 -1.65
N ALA A 319 -32.80 -11.73 -0.39
CA ALA A 319 -34.07 -11.31 0.18
C ALA A 319 -34.62 -10.01 -0.41
N LYS A 320 -33.77 -9.06 -0.83
CA LYS A 320 -34.20 -7.84 -1.52
C LYS A 320 -34.71 -8.11 -2.93
N VAL A 321 -34.02 -8.97 -3.68
CA VAL A 321 -34.45 -9.33 -5.05
C VAL A 321 -35.79 -10.08 -5.03
N THR A 322 -36.01 -10.95 -4.03
CA THR A 322 -37.30 -11.64 -3.88
C THR A 322 -38.42 -10.70 -3.44
N SER A 323 -38.16 -9.69 -2.61
CA SER A 323 -39.20 -8.73 -2.19
C SER A 323 -39.58 -7.73 -3.29
N GLU A 324 -38.65 -7.31 -4.14
CA GLU A 324 -38.93 -6.46 -5.29
C GLU A 324 -39.67 -7.23 -6.41
N THR A 325 -39.36 -8.51 -6.60
CA THR A 325 -40.05 -9.35 -7.58
C THR A 325 -41.49 -9.67 -7.13
N PHE A 326 -41.76 -9.78 -5.83
CA PHE A 326 -43.12 -9.96 -5.31
C PHE A 326 -43.95 -8.67 -5.32
N ALA A 327 -43.33 -7.51 -5.14
CA ALA A 327 -44.03 -6.22 -5.22
C ALA A 327 -44.51 -5.90 -6.65
N THR A 328 -43.70 -6.23 -7.64
CA THR A 328 -44.06 -5.99 -9.08
C THR A 328 -45.13 -6.95 -9.61
N LEU A 329 -45.28 -8.15 -9.01
CA LEU A 329 -46.29 -9.14 -9.40
C LEU A 329 -47.66 -8.86 -8.76
N THR A 330 -47.76 -8.05 -7.71
CA THR A 330 -49.04 -7.68 -7.07
C THR A 330 -49.68 -6.43 -7.66
N GLU A 331 -48.94 -5.60 -8.39
CA GLU A 331 -49.47 -4.42 -9.12
C GLU A 331 -50.08 -4.75 -10.52
N GLU A 332 -49.86 -5.96 -11.04
CA GLU A 332 -50.46 -6.40 -12.33
C GLU A 332 -51.80 -7.17 -12.19
N ILE A 333 -52.36 -7.27 -10.97
CA ILE A 333 -53.60 -8.05 -10.71
C ILE A 333 -54.72 -7.18 -10.07
N GLU A 334 -54.59 -5.87 -10.02
CA GLU A 334 -55.69 -4.93 -9.77
C GLU A 334 -55.95 -4.08 -11.01
#